data_cf35b3e44a7a9398ca7dbc0124e88762
#
_entry.id   cf35b3e44a7a9398ca7dbc0124e88762
#
_cell.length_a   1.000
_cell.length_b   1.000
_cell.length_c   1.000
_cell.angle_alpha   90.00
_cell.angle_beta   90.00
_cell.angle_gamma   90.00
#
_symmetry.space_group_name_H-M   'P 1'
#
loop_
_entity.id
_entity.type
_entity.pdbx_description
1 polymer ?
#
loop_
_entity_poly.entity_id
_entity_poly.type
_entity_poly.pdbx_seq_one_letter_code
_entity_poly.pdbx_strand_id
1 'polypeptide(L)'
;NDRISILATRGHAKSTWLSIIYPIWRIVKDKNIKIIIVSDTGDQAEMFLRLIKEELETNERLIRDFGPFYEKPATGKPNVWKSTDITVVRSSRAKEPTIVCGGAGKRIVGRRADLIIVDDPLNDENTENGRQRAKTLRWFRKTLTPIVNPDTGRIVVIGTRKHPEDLHAELGRNRRWRQFVFRAVEGSTPLWPERWPLARLMREKEEIGSVIFAQEYQNEPVSEETAFFRREWIERCFDYRATFREGAPGDMPGFTGWDLAVGAVPSPTEERESDHPAGITIQLAPDGTRNVYDISSQQ
;
A
#
# COMPACT_ATOMS: atom_id res chain seq x y z
N ASN A 1 -12.98 -5.20 18.77
CA ASN A 1 -12.44 -5.97 17.63
C ASN A 1 -12.18 -5.03 16.47
N ASP A 2 -10.97 -4.45 16.43
CA ASP A 2 -10.59 -3.44 15.45
C ASP A 2 -10.03 -4.09 14.18
N ARG A 3 -10.52 -3.64 13.03
CA ARG A 3 -10.04 -3.99 11.71
C ARG A 3 -9.54 -2.71 11.04
N ILE A 4 -8.24 -2.64 10.77
CA ILE A 4 -7.59 -1.43 10.29
C ILE A 4 -6.78 -1.76 9.03
N SER A 5 -6.99 -1.01 7.96
CA SER A 5 -6.18 -1.01 6.76
C SER A 5 -5.45 0.33 6.66
N ILE A 6 -4.13 0.29 6.55
CA ILE A 6 -3.30 1.49 6.46
C ILE A 6 -2.53 1.42 5.14
N LEU A 7 -2.85 2.34 4.26
CA LEU A 7 -2.14 2.56 3.03
C LEU A 7 -1.20 3.75 3.24
N ALA A 8 0.09 3.50 3.15
CA ALA A 8 1.08 4.55 3.29
C ALA A 8 2.16 4.38 2.23
N THR A 9 2.59 5.49 1.70
CA THR A 9 3.50 5.59 0.59
C THR A 9 4.88 4.97 0.87
N ARG A 10 5.56 4.55 -0.17
CA ARG A 10 6.89 3.95 -0.10
C ARG A 10 7.90 4.92 0.55
N GLY A 11 8.82 4.39 1.37
CA GLY A 11 9.87 5.18 2.02
C GLY A 11 9.43 6.06 3.19
N HIS A 12 8.17 5.98 3.64
CA HIS A 12 7.62 6.79 4.73
C HIS A 12 7.50 6.02 6.06
N ALA A 13 8.43 5.10 6.31
CA ALA A 13 8.61 4.39 7.57
C ALA A 13 7.39 3.59 8.09
N LYS A 14 6.43 3.22 7.21
CA LYS A 14 5.23 2.47 7.60
C LYS A 14 5.54 1.21 8.41
N SER A 15 6.47 0.38 7.91
CA SER A 15 6.85 -0.87 8.57
C SER A 15 7.59 -0.64 9.89
N THR A 16 8.44 0.39 9.98
CA THR A 16 9.12 0.77 11.22
C THR A 16 8.11 1.07 12.33
N TRP A 17 7.11 1.89 12.03
CA TRP A 17 6.09 2.25 13.01
C TRP A 17 5.17 1.09 13.37
N LEU A 18 4.71 0.35 12.38
CA LEU A 18 3.58 -0.57 12.56
C LEU A 18 4.01 -2.02 12.73
N SER A 19 5.18 -2.42 12.21
CA SER A 19 5.66 -3.80 12.30
C SER A 19 6.82 -3.99 13.29
N ILE A 20 7.40 -2.87 13.81
CA ILE A 20 8.46 -2.92 14.81
C ILE A 20 8.02 -2.17 16.09
N ILE A 21 7.77 -0.85 16.03
CA ILE A 21 7.49 -0.04 17.23
C ILE A 21 6.14 -0.42 17.85
N TYR A 22 5.10 -0.58 17.05
CA TYR A 22 3.77 -0.91 17.56
C TYR A 22 3.69 -2.25 18.28
N PRO A 23 4.27 -3.37 17.80
CA PRO A 23 4.38 -4.61 18.56
C PRO A 23 5.10 -4.44 19.90
N ILE A 24 6.23 -3.74 19.92
CA ILE A 24 6.98 -3.46 21.16
C ILE A 24 6.09 -2.71 22.16
N TRP A 25 5.43 -1.64 21.71
CA TRP A 25 4.52 -0.88 22.56
C TRP A 25 3.38 -1.75 23.10
N ARG A 26 2.83 -2.69 22.30
CA ARG A 26 1.78 -3.60 22.74
C ARG A 26 2.29 -4.60 23.78
N ILE A 27 3.53 -5.08 23.66
CA ILE A 27 4.19 -5.95 24.64
C ILE A 27 4.42 -5.20 25.95
N VAL A 28 4.85 -3.94 25.88
CA VAL A 28 5.03 -3.07 27.06
C VAL A 28 3.71 -2.91 27.83
N LYS A 29 2.59 -2.77 27.12
CA LYS A 29 1.25 -2.65 27.73
C LYS A 29 0.73 -3.96 28.30
N ASP A 30 1.02 -5.08 27.65
CA ASP A 30 0.60 -6.41 28.09
C ASP A 30 1.62 -7.46 27.58
N LYS A 31 2.46 -7.95 28.50
CA LYS A 31 3.44 -9.02 28.21
C LYS A 31 2.79 -10.37 27.86
N ASN A 32 1.51 -10.56 28.17
CA ASN A 32 0.76 -11.79 27.85
C ASN A 32 0.15 -11.78 26.46
N ILE A 33 0.28 -10.69 25.73
CA ILE A 33 -0.26 -10.52 24.36
C ILE A 33 0.32 -11.57 23.40
N LYS A 34 -0.51 -11.98 22.43
CA LYS A 34 -0.12 -12.90 21.34
C LYS A 34 -0.21 -12.15 20.03
N ILE A 35 0.93 -11.98 19.39
CA ILE A 35 1.07 -11.20 18.16
C ILE A 35 1.48 -12.14 17.01
N ILE A 36 0.87 -11.95 15.86
CA ILE A 36 1.29 -12.58 14.62
C ILE A 36 1.71 -11.49 13.64
N ILE A 37 2.92 -11.58 13.10
CA ILE A 37 3.45 -10.69 12.07
C ILE A 37 3.57 -11.49 10.78
N VAL A 38 2.90 -11.00 9.73
CA VAL A 38 2.94 -11.59 8.40
C VAL A 38 3.47 -10.55 7.43
N SER A 39 4.37 -10.93 6.55
CA SER A 39 4.80 -10.12 5.42
C SER A 39 4.68 -10.92 4.12
N ASP A 40 4.96 -10.32 2.97
CA ASP A 40 4.97 -11.02 1.69
C ASP A 40 5.87 -12.27 1.75
N THR A 41 7.09 -12.13 2.28
CA THR A 41 8.03 -13.23 2.47
C THR A 41 8.28 -13.56 3.95
N GLY A 42 8.70 -14.80 4.21
CA GLY A 42 9.12 -15.23 5.56
C GLY A 42 10.32 -14.44 6.05
N ASP A 43 11.32 -14.23 5.19
CA ASP A 43 12.57 -13.53 5.51
C ASP A 43 12.31 -12.07 5.92
N GLN A 44 11.37 -11.40 5.26
CA GLN A 44 10.93 -10.05 5.64
C GLN A 44 10.30 -10.04 7.04
N ALA A 45 9.43 -10.99 7.33
CA ALA A 45 8.80 -11.11 8.64
C ALA A 45 9.82 -11.44 9.75
N GLU A 46 10.80 -12.30 9.46
CA GLU A 46 11.91 -12.62 10.37
C GLU A 46 12.83 -11.41 10.61
N MET A 47 13.04 -10.57 9.59
CA MET A 47 13.77 -9.32 9.74
C MET A 47 13.08 -8.39 10.75
N PHE A 48 11.77 -8.21 10.68
CA PHE A 48 11.03 -7.43 11.67
C PHE A 48 11.17 -8.01 13.07
N LEU A 49 11.03 -9.33 13.21
CA LEU A 49 11.17 -9.98 14.50
C LEU A 49 12.59 -9.85 15.07
N ARG A 50 13.63 -9.89 14.22
CA ARG A 50 15.01 -9.66 14.63
C ARG A 50 15.21 -8.26 15.21
N LEU A 51 14.67 -7.21 14.55
CA LEU A 51 14.77 -5.85 15.03
C LEU A 51 14.00 -5.65 16.36
N ILE A 52 12.82 -6.27 16.49
CA ILE A 52 12.08 -6.28 17.77
C ILE A 52 12.89 -6.95 18.86
N LYS A 53 13.52 -8.10 18.60
CA LYS A 53 14.37 -8.81 19.56
C LYS A 53 15.53 -7.94 20.03
N GLU A 54 16.21 -7.28 19.10
CA GLU A 54 17.33 -6.40 19.38
C GLU A 54 16.92 -5.30 20.38
N GLU A 55 15.79 -4.63 20.14
CA GLU A 55 15.25 -3.64 21.06
C GLU A 55 14.88 -4.22 22.45
N LEU A 56 14.28 -5.39 22.49
CA LEU A 56 13.89 -6.05 23.75
C LEU A 56 15.09 -6.59 24.55
N GLU A 57 16.22 -6.85 23.87
CA GLU A 57 17.46 -7.37 24.48
C GLU A 57 18.43 -6.27 24.91
N THR A 58 18.49 -5.15 24.17
CA THR A 58 19.61 -4.20 24.28
C THR A 58 19.21 -2.77 24.61
N ASN A 59 17.94 -2.39 24.40
CA ASN A 59 17.49 -1.04 24.71
C ASN A 59 17.41 -0.83 26.23
N GLU A 60 18.46 -0.25 26.81
CA GLU A 60 18.59 -0.07 28.25
C GLU A 60 17.42 0.72 28.88
N ARG A 61 16.91 1.76 28.19
CA ARG A 61 15.78 2.54 28.69
C ARG A 61 14.51 1.71 28.71
N LEU A 62 14.25 0.97 27.63
CA LEU A 62 13.08 0.11 27.51
C LEU A 62 13.13 -1.00 28.59
N ILE A 63 14.30 -1.61 28.80
CA ILE A 63 14.49 -2.68 29.78
C ILE A 63 14.37 -2.14 31.21
N ARG A 64 14.98 -1.00 31.51
CA ARG A 64 14.93 -0.37 32.82
C ARG A 64 13.48 -0.03 33.21
N ASP A 65 12.70 0.55 32.29
CA ASP A 65 11.39 1.06 32.61
C ASP A 65 10.27 -0.01 32.55
N PHE A 66 10.44 -1.05 31.73
CA PHE A 66 9.41 -2.05 31.42
C PHE A 66 9.89 -3.51 31.42
N GLY A 67 11.19 -3.76 31.48
CA GLY A 67 11.78 -5.08 31.42
C GLY A 67 11.68 -5.89 32.72
N PRO A 68 12.39 -7.02 32.82
CA PRO A 68 13.05 -7.67 31.71
C PRO A 68 12.06 -8.27 30.71
N PHE A 69 12.47 -8.41 29.43
CA PHE A 69 11.69 -9.09 28.39
C PHE A 69 12.32 -10.43 28.02
N TYR A 70 13.64 -10.53 28.13
CA TYR A 70 14.41 -11.72 27.85
C TYR A 70 15.31 -12.03 29.07
N GLU A 71 15.31 -13.29 29.47
CA GLU A 71 16.22 -13.81 30.49
C GLU A 71 16.98 -15.01 29.93
N LYS A 72 18.33 -14.94 29.99
CA LYS A 72 19.15 -16.11 29.70
C LYS A 72 18.89 -17.13 30.80
N PRO A 73 18.52 -18.38 30.47
CA PRO A 73 18.27 -19.37 31.50
C PRO A 73 19.61 -19.71 32.19
N ALA A 74 19.67 -19.49 33.48
CA ALA A 74 20.78 -19.96 34.30
C ALA A 74 20.73 -21.50 34.47
N THR A 75 19.52 -22.06 34.59
CA THR A 75 19.23 -23.49 34.63
C THR A 75 17.80 -23.70 34.16
N GLY A 76 17.56 -24.52 33.15
CA GLY A 76 16.20 -24.85 32.71
C GLY A 76 15.98 -24.71 31.19
N LYS A 77 14.76 -24.97 30.73
CA LYS A 77 14.43 -24.79 29.31
C LYS A 77 14.37 -23.28 28.98
N PRO A 78 15.13 -22.85 27.96
CA PRO A 78 15.11 -21.46 27.54
C PRO A 78 13.71 -21.06 27.10
N ASN A 79 13.34 -19.80 27.36
CA ASN A 79 12.20 -19.19 26.68
C ASN A 79 12.39 -19.34 25.17
N VAL A 80 11.30 -19.54 24.45
CA VAL A 80 11.37 -19.60 22.99
C VAL A 80 11.89 -18.25 22.48
N TRP A 81 13.05 -18.26 21.78
CA TRP A 81 13.71 -17.04 21.28
C TRP A 81 14.37 -17.29 19.92
N LYS A 82 13.53 -17.73 18.97
CA LYS A 82 13.97 -18.16 17.63
C LYS A 82 13.88 -17.00 16.63
N SER A 83 14.23 -17.26 15.37
CA SER A 83 14.04 -16.32 14.28
C SER A 83 12.56 -16.14 13.91
N THR A 84 11.74 -17.17 14.13
CA THR A 84 10.31 -17.19 13.74
C THR A 84 9.34 -16.98 14.89
N ASP A 85 9.76 -17.19 16.13
CA ASP A 85 8.88 -17.08 17.30
C ASP A 85 9.66 -16.74 18.56
N ILE A 86 9.09 -15.87 19.40
CA ILE A 86 9.63 -15.46 20.69
C ILE A 86 8.57 -15.48 21.80
N THR A 87 9.01 -15.75 23.01
CA THR A 87 8.20 -15.61 24.23
C THR A 87 8.93 -14.71 25.19
N VAL A 88 8.39 -13.54 25.49
CA VAL A 88 8.94 -12.63 26.52
C VAL A 88 8.67 -13.16 27.93
N VAL A 89 9.40 -12.64 28.89
CA VAL A 89 9.12 -12.88 30.34
C VAL A 89 7.71 -12.37 30.63
N ARG A 90 6.83 -13.29 31.08
CA ARG A 90 5.41 -13.01 31.30
C ARG A 90 4.84 -13.87 32.42
N SER A 91 3.71 -13.44 32.97
CA SER A 91 3.00 -14.19 34.04
C SER A 91 2.19 -15.37 33.49
N SER A 92 1.69 -15.28 32.25
CA SER A 92 0.87 -16.32 31.63
C SER A 92 1.69 -17.53 31.23
N ARG A 93 1.14 -18.73 31.49
CA ARG A 93 1.67 -20.01 30.98
C ARG A 93 1.01 -20.42 29.65
N ALA A 94 0.53 -19.43 28.86
CA ALA A 94 -0.07 -19.71 27.58
C ALA A 94 0.86 -20.49 26.65
N LYS A 95 0.28 -21.42 25.90
CA LYS A 95 1.02 -22.28 24.94
C LYS A 95 1.61 -21.48 23.78
N GLU A 96 0.89 -20.44 23.35
CA GLU A 96 1.29 -19.62 22.21
C GLU A 96 2.44 -18.67 22.59
N PRO A 97 3.45 -18.50 21.72
CA PRO A 97 4.48 -17.47 21.89
C PRO A 97 3.91 -16.06 21.94
N THR A 98 4.72 -15.10 22.41
CA THR A 98 4.36 -13.67 22.41
C THR A 98 4.30 -13.15 20.99
N ILE A 99 5.32 -13.44 20.17
CA ILE A 99 5.30 -13.11 18.73
C ILE A 99 5.58 -14.37 17.93
N VAL A 100 4.89 -14.47 16.80
CA VAL A 100 5.16 -15.43 15.75
C VAL A 100 5.19 -14.67 14.43
N CYS A 101 6.14 -14.96 13.55
CA CYS A 101 6.20 -14.34 12.23
C CYS A 101 6.24 -15.38 11.10
N GLY A 102 5.88 -14.94 9.90
CA GLY A 102 5.92 -15.78 8.70
C GLY A 102 5.45 -15.08 7.44
N GLY A 103 5.67 -15.73 6.30
CA GLY A 103 5.29 -15.20 4.98
C GLY A 103 3.80 -15.40 4.68
N ALA A 104 3.28 -14.54 3.80
CA ALA A 104 1.93 -14.64 3.26
C ALA A 104 1.72 -15.97 2.52
N GLY A 105 0.51 -16.51 2.59
CA GLY A 105 0.19 -17.80 1.98
C GLY A 105 0.68 -19.03 2.76
N LYS A 106 1.61 -18.87 3.71
CA LYS A 106 2.05 -19.99 4.56
C LYS A 106 1.03 -20.30 5.66
N ARG A 107 1.09 -21.52 6.16
CA ARG A 107 0.14 -22.03 7.14
C ARG A 107 0.50 -21.54 8.56
N ILE A 108 -0.20 -20.51 9.04
CA ILE A 108 -0.13 -20.04 10.44
C ILE A 108 -1.29 -20.68 11.21
N VAL A 109 -1.35 -22.04 11.21
CA VAL A 109 -2.52 -22.77 11.70
C VAL A 109 -2.37 -23.14 13.17
N GLY A 110 -3.54 -23.15 13.88
CA GLY A 110 -3.66 -23.67 15.25
C GLY A 110 -3.21 -22.69 16.33
N ARG A 111 -3.09 -21.41 16.03
CA ARG A 111 -2.70 -20.37 16.98
C ARG A 111 -3.82 -19.34 17.09
N ARG A 112 -4.02 -18.78 18.27
CA ARG A 112 -4.89 -17.61 18.48
C ARG A 112 -4.03 -16.38 18.68
N ALA A 113 -4.47 -15.25 18.15
CA ALA A 113 -3.77 -13.97 18.24
C ALA A 113 -4.67 -12.86 18.78
N ASP A 114 -4.11 -12.02 19.63
CA ASP A 114 -4.73 -10.79 20.10
C ASP A 114 -4.44 -9.62 19.14
N LEU A 115 -3.34 -9.74 18.40
CA LEU A 115 -2.95 -8.79 17.35
C LEU A 115 -2.37 -9.53 16.15
N ILE A 116 -2.89 -9.22 14.96
CA ILE A 116 -2.31 -9.65 13.69
C ILE A 116 -1.87 -8.40 12.93
N ILE A 117 -0.62 -8.37 12.53
CA ILE A 117 -0.04 -7.35 11.66
C ILE A 117 0.30 -8.02 10.33
N VAL A 118 -0.19 -7.45 9.24
CA VAL A 118 0.07 -7.94 7.89
C VAL A 118 0.75 -6.79 7.14
N ASP A 119 2.05 -6.92 6.93
CA ASP A 119 2.88 -5.86 6.35
C ASP A 119 3.23 -6.19 4.90
N ASP A 120 2.77 -5.31 4.01
CA ASP A 120 3.02 -5.37 2.56
C ASP A 120 2.76 -6.78 1.97
N PRO A 121 1.56 -7.36 2.14
CA PRO A 121 1.27 -8.73 1.69
C PRO A 121 1.12 -8.84 0.17
N LEU A 122 1.12 -7.70 -0.54
CA LEU A 122 0.87 -7.62 -1.97
C LEU A 122 2.16 -7.33 -2.73
N ASN A 123 2.39 -8.11 -3.77
CA ASN A 123 3.43 -7.90 -4.76
C ASN A 123 2.83 -7.97 -6.17
N ASP A 124 3.62 -7.71 -7.19
CA ASP A 124 3.14 -7.71 -8.57
C ASP A 124 2.63 -9.11 -8.97
N GLU A 125 3.35 -10.17 -8.60
CA GLU A 125 3.00 -11.56 -8.89
C GLU A 125 1.64 -11.97 -8.32
N ASN A 126 1.35 -11.63 -7.04
CA ASN A 126 0.10 -12.03 -6.38
C ASN A 126 -1.09 -11.10 -6.68
N THR A 127 -0.87 -10.04 -7.45
CA THR A 127 -1.90 -9.07 -7.90
C THR A 127 -2.09 -9.03 -9.41
N GLU A 128 -1.21 -9.67 -10.19
CA GLU A 128 -1.15 -9.66 -11.64
C GLU A 128 -2.51 -9.93 -12.31
N ASN A 129 -3.22 -10.95 -11.87
CA ASN A 129 -4.48 -11.34 -12.46
C ASN A 129 -5.58 -11.64 -11.42
N GLY A 130 -6.83 -11.66 -11.85
CA GLY A 130 -7.99 -11.87 -10.98
C GLY A 130 -7.94 -13.18 -10.17
N ARG A 131 -7.32 -14.23 -10.70
CA ARG A 131 -7.16 -15.51 -10.00
C ARG A 131 -6.19 -15.39 -8.82
N GLN A 132 -5.08 -14.68 -8.99
CA GLN A 132 -4.09 -14.45 -7.94
C GLN A 132 -4.69 -13.54 -6.85
N ARG A 133 -5.36 -12.46 -7.24
CA ARG A 133 -6.05 -11.57 -6.29
C ARG A 133 -7.10 -12.33 -5.47
N ALA A 134 -7.90 -13.17 -6.10
CA ALA A 134 -8.88 -14.02 -5.41
C ALA A 134 -8.24 -15.05 -4.47
N LYS A 135 -7.07 -15.60 -4.81
CA LYS A 135 -6.29 -16.50 -3.96
C LYS A 135 -5.78 -15.78 -2.70
N THR A 136 -5.23 -14.59 -2.84
CA THR A 136 -4.76 -13.74 -1.74
C THR A 136 -5.91 -13.38 -0.79
N LEU A 137 -7.04 -12.94 -1.32
CA LEU A 137 -8.24 -12.63 -0.54
C LEU A 137 -8.79 -13.86 0.19
N ARG A 138 -8.81 -15.01 -0.48
CA ARG A 138 -9.26 -16.28 0.13
C ARG A 138 -8.35 -16.69 1.27
N TRP A 139 -7.03 -16.62 1.09
CA TRP A 139 -6.06 -16.90 2.14
C TRP A 139 -6.28 -15.96 3.33
N PHE A 140 -6.39 -14.66 3.10
CA PHE A 140 -6.64 -13.69 4.15
C PHE A 140 -7.90 -14.01 4.95
N ARG A 141 -9.02 -14.25 4.26
CA ARG A 141 -10.32 -14.54 4.88
C ARG A 141 -10.37 -15.91 5.58
N LYS A 142 -9.72 -16.93 5.03
CA LYS A 142 -9.79 -18.30 5.57
C LYS A 142 -8.72 -18.62 6.60
N THR A 143 -7.57 -17.99 6.52
CA THR A 143 -6.41 -18.32 7.37
C THR A 143 -6.19 -17.30 8.47
N LEU A 144 -6.17 -16.01 8.15
CA LEU A 144 -5.82 -14.97 9.15
C LEU A 144 -7.05 -14.52 9.96
N THR A 145 -8.16 -14.25 9.31
CA THR A 145 -9.34 -13.72 10.01
C THR A 145 -9.85 -14.62 11.14
N PRO A 146 -9.91 -15.97 10.98
CA PRO A 146 -10.45 -16.85 12.02
C PRO A 146 -9.56 -17.06 13.25
N ILE A 147 -8.25 -16.75 13.15
CA ILE A 147 -7.31 -16.98 14.26
C ILE A 147 -7.20 -15.79 15.21
N VAL A 148 -7.77 -14.65 14.84
CA VAL A 148 -7.83 -13.49 15.74
C VAL A 148 -8.85 -13.72 16.86
N ASN A 149 -8.52 -13.26 18.07
CA ASN A 149 -9.43 -13.30 19.21
C ASN A 149 -10.76 -12.58 18.85
N PRO A 150 -11.91 -13.25 18.95
CA PRO A 150 -13.18 -12.68 18.49
C PRO A 150 -13.63 -11.44 19.29
N ASP A 151 -13.26 -11.34 20.56
CA ASP A 151 -13.74 -10.29 21.46
C ASP A 151 -12.82 -9.05 21.46
N THR A 152 -11.52 -9.28 21.62
CA THR A 152 -10.51 -8.24 21.85
C THR A 152 -9.50 -8.11 20.76
N GLY A 153 -9.47 -9.05 19.80
CA GLY A 153 -8.44 -9.15 18.80
C GLY A 153 -8.50 -8.04 17.75
N ARG A 154 -7.33 -7.70 17.24
CA ARG A 154 -7.12 -6.64 16.24
C ARG A 154 -6.38 -7.18 15.04
N ILE A 155 -6.78 -6.73 13.85
CA ILE A 155 -6.02 -6.94 12.61
C ILE A 155 -5.62 -5.58 12.04
N VAL A 156 -4.35 -5.41 11.75
CA VAL A 156 -3.79 -4.24 11.06
C VAL A 156 -3.13 -4.72 9.78
N VAL A 157 -3.63 -4.26 8.64
CA VAL A 157 -3.06 -4.54 7.32
C VAL A 157 -2.41 -3.26 6.81
N ILE A 158 -1.15 -3.35 6.44
CA ILE A 158 -0.31 -2.22 6.05
C ILE A 158 0.22 -2.50 4.66
N GLY A 159 0.27 -1.49 3.81
CA GLY A 159 0.88 -1.66 2.49
C GLY A 159 0.73 -0.47 1.59
N THR A 160 1.02 -0.71 0.32
CA THR A 160 0.71 0.15 -0.82
C THR A 160 -0.32 -0.54 -1.71
N ARG A 161 -1.04 0.25 -2.50
CA ARG A 161 -1.97 -0.28 -3.50
C ARG A 161 -1.17 -0.85 -4.67
N LYS A 162 -1.58 -2.03 -5.15
CA LYS A 162 -0.96 -2.67 -6.31
C LYS A 162 -1.91 -2.81 -7.50
N HIS A 163 -3.20 -2.87 -7.23
CA HIS A 163 -4.23 -3.01 -8.26
C HIS A 163 -5.54 -2.38 -7.78
N PRO A 164 -6.41 -1.82 -8.69
CA PRO A 164 -7.73 -1.29 -8.31
C PRO A 164 -8.63 -2.27 -7.56
N GLU A 165 -8.44 -3.57 -7.77
CA GLU A 165 -9.20 -4.66 -7.13
C GLU A 165 -8.33 -5.53 -6.20
N ASP A 166 -7.35 -4.94 -5.55
CA ASP A 166 -6.48 -5.65 -4.61
C ASP A 166 -7.15 -5.90 -3.24
N LEU A 167 -6.41 -6.56 -2.34
CA LEU A 167 -6.87 -6.82 -0.98
C LEU A 167 -7.30 -5.53 -0.27
N HIS A 168 -6.54 -4.43 -0.39
CA HIS A 168 -6.85 -3.18 0.28
C HIS A 168 -8.15 -2.55 -0.25
N ALA A 169 -8.45 -2.68 -1.55
CA ALA A 169 -9.72 -2.26 -2.11
C ALA A 169 -10.89 -3.02 -1.48
N GLU A 170 -10.74 -4.35 -1.35
CA GLU A 170 -11.76 -5.18 -0.72
C GLU A 170 -11.97 -4.87 0.77
N LEU A 171 -10.89 -4.55 1.48
CA LEU A 171 -10.98 -4.13 2.87
C LEU A 171 -11.66 -2.76 3.00
N GLY A 172 -11.34 -1.81 2.12
CA GLY A 172 -11.94 -0.47 2.12
C GLY A 172 -13.46 -0.47 1.84
N ARG A 173 -13.95 -1.41 1.01
CA ARG A 173 -15.40 -1.60 0.75
C ARG A 173 -16.14 -2.22 1.94
N ASN A 174 -15.44 -2.81 2.88
CA ASN A 174 -16.04 -3.52 3.99
C ASN A 174 -16.24 -2.59 5.20
N ARG A 175 -17.48 -2.29 5.58
CA ARG A 175 -17.86 -1.40 6.71
C ARG A 175 -17.26 -1.79 8.07
N ARG A 176 -16.78 -3.01 8.23
CA ARG A 176 -16.10 -3.46 9.48
C ARG A 176 -14.64 -3.02 9.53
N TRP A 177 -14.09 -2.48 8.45
CA TRP A 177 -12.73 -2.01 8.34
C TRP A 177 -12.68 -0.49 8.33
N ARG A 178 -11.77 0.08 9.10
CA ARG A 178 -11.36 1.47 8.98
C ARG A 178 -10.14 1.52 8.08
N GLN A 179 -10.20 2.27 7.01
CA GLN A 179 -9.10 2.46 6.09
C GLN A 179 -8.54 3.87 6.23
N PHE A 180 -7.23 3.97 6.31
CA PHE A 180 -6.47 5.22 6.31
C PHE A 180 -5.56 5.22 5.09
N VAL A 181 -5.59 6.29 4.33
CA VAL A 181 -4.76 6.45 3.13
C VAL A 181 -3.88 7.66 3.32
N PHE A 182 -2.58 7.45 3.26
CA PHE A 182 -1.56 8.50 3.34
C PHE A 182 -0.85 8.59 1.99
N ARG A 183 -1.12 9.67 1.26
CA ARG A 183 -0.48 9.98 -0.01
C ARG A 183 0.84 10.71 0.23
N ALA A 184 1.83 10.56 -0.67
CA ALA A 184 3.09 11.28 -0.56
C ALA A 184 2.91 12.80 -0.73
N VAL A 185 1.93 13.19 -1.53
CA VAL A 185 1.58 14.60 -1.79
C VAL A 185 0.07 14.74 -1.79
N GLU A 186 -0.44 15.75 -1.10
CA GLU A 186 -1.81 16.23 -1.18
C GLU A 186 -1.79 17.69 -1.66
N GLY A 187 -2.31 17.95 -2.87
CA GLY A 187 -2.10 19.23 -3.56
C GLY A 187 -0.59 19.50 -3.74
N SER A 188 -0.08 20.55 -3.12
CA SER A 188 1.36 20.89 -3.11
C SER A 188 2.09 20.52 -1.81
N THR A 189 1.41 19.85 -0.85
CA THR A 189 1.95 19.58 0.48
C THR A 189 2.46 18.14 0.56
N PRO A 190 3.78 17.91 0.77
CA PRO A 190 4.32 16.58 1.01
C PRO A 190 3.92 16.05 2.38
N LEU A 191 3.68 14.75 2.49
CA LEU A 191 3.38 14.06 3.75
C LEU A 191 4.53 14.17 4.77
N TRP A 192 5.76 14.16 4.31
CA TRP A 192 6.96 14.24 5.16
C TRP A 192 8.00 15.18 4.54
N PRO A 193 7.80 16.54 4.67
CA PRO A 193 8.61 17.53 3.98
C PRO A 193 10.12 17.45 4.28
N GLU A 194 10.51 17.10 5.52
CA GLU A 194 11.90 17.07 5.97
C GLU A 194 12.69 15.95 5.26
N ARG A 195 12.05 14.83 4.96
CA ARG A 195 12.68 13.69 4.30
C ARG A 195 12.36 13.60 2.81
N TRP A 196 11.13 13.97 2.46
CA TRP A 196 10.57 13.90 1.13
C TRP A 196 10.01 15.27 0.70
N PRO A 197 10.86 16.30 0.53
CA PRO A 197 10.38 17.57 0.01
C PRO A 197 9.80 17.43 -1.39
N LEU A 198 8.88 18.33 -1.76
CA LEU A 198 8.16 18.26 -3.03
C LEU A 198 9.09 18.10 -4.25
N ALA A 199 10.18 18.87 -4.28
CA ALA A 199 11.16 18.79 -5.37
C ALA A 199 11.80 17.39 -5.52
N ARG A 200 11.97 16.66 -4.41
CA ARG A 200 12.46 15.28 -4.45
C ARG A 200 11.39 14.33 -4.99
N LEU A 201 10.17 14.48 -4.54
CA LEU A 201 9.04 13.66 -5.00
C LEU A 201 8.78 13.86 -6.50
N MET A 202 8.93 15.09 -7.01
CA MET A 202 8.78 15.35 -8.45
C MET A 202 9.90 14.71 -9.26
N ARG A 203 11.14 14.73 -8.79
CA ARG A 203 12.25 13.99 -9.43
C ARG A 203 12.00 12.48 -9.46
N GLU A 204 11.55 11.90 -8.35
CA GLU A 204 11.16 10.49 -8.32
C GLU A 204 10.05 10.20 -9.36
N LYS A 205 9.07 11.09 -9.49
CA LYS A 205 7.99 10.96 -10.48
C LYS A 205 8.53 11.00 -11.91
N GLU A 206 9.48 11.88 -12.19
CA GLU A 206 10.15 11.96 -13.51
C GLU A 206 10.94 10.69 -13.81
N GLU A 207 11.65 10.13 -12.82
CA GLU A 207 12.49 8.94 -12.97
C GLU A 207 11.67 7.66 -13.18
N ILE A 208 10.63 7.42 -12.35
CA ILE A 208 9.86 6.17 -12.39
C ILE A 208 8.60 6.26 -13.26
N GLY A 209 8.23 7.44 -13.70
CA GLY A 209 7.03 7.71 -14.48
C GLY A 209 5.78 7.90 -13.63
N SER A 210 4.79 8.60 -14.20
CA SER A 210 3.57 9.02 -13.49
C SER A 210 2.71 7.85 -13.00
N VAL A 211 2.63 6.75 -13.75
CA VAL A 211 1.81 5.57 -13.40
C VAL A 211 2.38 4.85 -12.17
N ILE A 212 3.69 4.59 -12.16
CA ILE A 212 4.35 3.94 -11.03
C ILE A 212 4.32 4.86 -9.80
N PHE A 213 4.52 6.16 -10.01
CA PHE A 213 4.43 7.14 -8.94
C PHE A 213 3.04 7.19 -8.32
N ALA A 214 1.98 7.17 -9.12
CA ALA A 214 0.61 7.13 -8.64
C ALA A 214 0.35 5.87 -7.78
N GLN A 215 0.85 4.72 -8.20
CA GLN A 215 0.73 3.48 -7.47
C GLN A 215 1.52 3.49 -6.15
N GLU A 216 2.84 3.74 -6.20
CA GLU A 216 3.75 3.55 -5.05
C GLU A 216 3.75 4.74 -4.08
N TYR A 217 3.47 5.95 -4.57
CA TYR A 217 3.54 7.17 -3.77
C TYR A 217 2.17 7.80 -3.48
N GLN A 218 1.16 7.59 -4.33
CA GLN A 218 -0.18 8.16 -4.12
C GLN A 218 -1.22 7.11 -3.71
N ASN A 219 -0.87 5.81 -3.72
CA ASN A 219 -1.81 4.72 -3.48
C ASN A 219 -2.97 4.69 -4.48
N GLU A 220 -2.72 5.11 -5.71
CA GLU A 220 -3.68 5.19 -6.82
C GLU A 220 -3.23 4.27 -7.95
N PRO A 221 -3.46 2.95 -7.83
CA PRO A 221 -3.05 2.00 -8.86
C PRO A 221 -3.93 2.16 -10.11
N VAL A 222 -3.28 2.21 -11.26
CA VAL A 222 -3.92 2.15 -12.56
C VAL A 222 -3.74 0.73 -13.11
N SER A 223 -4.83 0.11 -13.55
CA SER A 223 -4.76 -1.17 -14.24
C SER A 223 -4.92 -0.97 -15.74
N GLU A 224 -4.04 -1.60 -16.51
CA GLU A 224 -4.19 -1.63 -17.98
C GLU A 224 -5.49 -2.32 -18.41
N GLU A 225 -6.00 -3.27 -17.60
CA GLU A 225 -7.28 -3.96 -17.86
C GLU A 225 -8.49 -3.03 -17.74
N THR A 226 -8.39 -2.00 -16.90
CA THR A 226 -9.46 -1.03 -16.65
C THR A 226 -9.23 0.31 -17.34
N ALA A 227 -8.08 0.51 -17.97
CA ALA A 227 -7.80 1.70 -18.75
C ALA A 227 -8.67 1.71 -20.02
N PHE A 228 -9.42 2.79 -20.23
CA PHE A 228 -10.23 3.01 -21.43
C PHE A 228 -9.37 2.93 -22.72
N PHE A 229 -8.11 3.34 -22.61
CA PHE A 229 -7.13 3.28 -23.69
C PHE A 229 -5.92 2.48 -23.24
N ARG A 230 -5.62 1.38 -23.92
CA ARG A 230 -4.40 0.60 -23.68
C ARG A 230 -3.21 1.39 -24.17
N ARG A 231 -2.12 1.38 -23.40
CA ARG A 231 -0.85 2.06 -23.76
C ARG A 231 -0.37 1.67 -25.16
N GLU A 232 -0.46 0.37 -25.48
CA GLU A 232 -0.12 -0.14 -26.81
C GLU A 232 -0.92 0.51 -27.96
N TRP A 233 -2.19 0.85 -27.70
CA TRP A 233 -3.01 1.53 -28.70
C TRP A 233 -2.57 2.97 -28.89
N ILE A 234 -2.25 3.65 -27.78
CA ILE A 234 -1.74 5.03 -27.81
C ILE A 234 -0.39 5.06 -28.50
N GLU A 235 0.55 4.16 -28.15
CA GLU A 235 1.88 4.08 -28.76
C GLU A 235 1.83 3.80 -30.26
N ARG A 236 0.87 2.99 -30.73
CA ARG A 236 0.64 2.76 -32.17
C ARG A 236 0.07 3.98 -32.91
N CYS A 237 -0.57 4.88 -32.19
CA CYS A 237 -1.10 6.11 -32.76
C CYS A 237 -0.07 7.22 -32.86
N PHE A 238 1.06 7.12 -32.14
CA PHE A 238 2.13 8.10 -32.20
C PHE A 238 3.09 7.79 -33.36
N ASP A 239 3.12 8.67 -34.36
CA ASP A 239 4.20 8.71 -35.34
C ASP A 239 5.26 9.69 -34.85
N TYR A 240 6.28 9.18 -34.19
CA TYR A 240 7.44 9.99 -33.71
C TYR A 240 8.28 10.61 -34.87
N ARG A 241 7.95 10.27 -36.11
CA ARG A 241 8.61 10.84 -37.31
C ARG A 241 7.81 11.98 -37.92
N ALA A 242 6.55 12.12 -37.50
CA ALA A 242 5.73 13.27 -37.89
C ALA A 242 6.28 14.52 -37.20
N THR A 243 7.10 15.27 -37.85
CA THR A 243 7.44 16.63 -37.44
C THR A 243 6.16 17.43 -37.55
N PHE A 244 5.61 17.92 -36.42
CA PHE A 244 4.58 18.93 -36.41
C PHE A 244 5.08 20.15 -37.18
N ARG A 245 4.62 20.32 -38.40
CA ARG A 245 4.78 21.59 -39.10
C ARG A 245 3.73 22.55 -38.54
N GLU A 246 4.16 23.69 -38.05
CA GLU A 246 3.23 24.78 -37.74
C GLU A 246 2.34 25.06 -38.96
N GLY A 247 1.04 24.91 -38.78
CA GLY A 247 0.02 25.09 -39.80
C GLY A 247 -0.45 23.76 -40.39
N ALA A 248 -1.75 23.45 -40.21
CA ALA A 248 -2.39 22.40 -41.00
C ALA A 248 -2.18 22.64 -42.48
N PRO A 249 -1.95 21.61 -43.30
CA PRO A 249 -2.12 21.76 -44.75
C PRO A 249 -3.55 22.30 -44.99
N GLY A 250 -3.66 23.50 -45.55
CA GLY A 250 -4.91 24.27 -45.63
C GLY A 250 -6.06 23.61 -46.38
N ASP A 251 -5.88 22.40 -46.89
CA ASP A 251 -6.81 21.71 -47.77
C ASP A 251 -7.47 20.47 -47.12
N MET A 252 -7.15 20.17 -45.84
CA MET A 252 -7.74 19.01 -45.16
C MET A 252 -8.85 19.43 -44.20
N PRO A 253 -10.03 18.79 -44.25
CA PRO A 253 -11.09 19.10 -43.29
C PRO A 253 -10.65 18.68 -41.86
N GLY A 254 -10.70 19.63 -40.92
CA GLY A 254 -10.44 19.42 -39.50
C GLY A 254 -11.75 19.46 -38.70
N PHE A 255 -11.84 18.61 -37.72
CA PHE A 255 -12.97 18.59 -36.78
C PHE A 255 -12.44 18.79 -35.38
N THR A 256 -12.95 19.77 -34.65
CA THR A 256 -12.58 20.01 -33.26
C THR A 256 -13.77 19.61 -32.37
N GLY A 257 -13.51 18.63 -31.51
CA GLY A 257 -14.41 18.23 -30.41
C GLY A 257 -13.97 18.86 -29.10
N TRP A 258 -14.88 19.47 -28.38
CA TRP A 258 -14.67 20.00 -27.05
C TRP A 258 -15.42 19.16 -26.04
N ASP A 259 -14.69 18.64 -25.03
CA ASP A 259 -15.30 18.15 -23.79
C ASP A 259 -15.38 19.33 -22.82
N LEU A 260 -16.61 19.81 -22.65
CA LEU A 260 -16.88 20.92 -21.73
C LEU A 260 -16.96 20.35 -20.32
N ALA A 261 -16.03 20.72 -19.47
CA ALA A 261 -16.14 20.44 -18.04
C ALA A 261 -17.44 21.02 -17.51
N VAL A 262 -18.40 20.16 -17.21
CA VAL A 262 -19.64 20.56 -16.54
C VAL A 262 -19.31 20.65 -15.05
N GLY A 263 -18.96 21.85 -14.59
CA GLY A 263 -18.79 22.12 -13.18
C GLY A 263 -20.10 21.81 -12.45
N ALA A 264 -20.12 20.77 -11.64
CA ALA A 264 -21.17 20.60 -10.66
C ALA A 264 -21.15 21.83 -9.74
N VAL A 265 -22.31 22.47 -9.54
CA VAL A 265 -22.46 23.59 -8.60
C VAL A 265 -21.86 23.15 -7.26
N PRO A 266 -20.82 23.81 -6.73
CA PRO A 266 -20.16 23.33 -5.52
C PRO A 266 -21.13 23.40 -4.35
N SER A 267 -21.26 22.28 -3.65
CA SER A 267 -21.77 22.28 -2.29
C SER A 267 -20.76 23.01 -1.40
N PRO A 268 -21.15 23.79 -0.40
CA PRO A 268 -20.26 24.67 0.36
C PRO A 268 -19.15 23.97 1.17
N THR A 269 -18.97 22.67 1.05
CA THR A 269 -18.07 21.86 1.88
C THR A 269 -17.15 20.92 1.11
N GLU A 270 -17.13 20.94 -0.21
CA GLU A 270 -16.23 20.09 -1.01
C GLU A 270 -15.47 20.95 -2.04
N GLU A 271 -14.16 21.14 -1.78
CA GLU A 271 -13.20 21.52 -2.83
C GLU A 271 -12.99 20.29 -3.74
N ARG A 272 -13.78 20.16 -4.78
CA ARG A 272 -13.44 19.28 -5.91
C ARG A 272 -12.64 20.09 -6.90
N GLU A 273 -11.46 19.57 -7.28
CA GLU A 273 -10.77 20.01 -8.48
C GLU A 273 -11.78 19.98 -9.63
N SER A 274 -12.03 21.13 -10.24
CA SER A 274 -12.88 21.23 -11.41
C SER A 274 -12.19 20.53 -12.57
N ASP A 275 -12.90 19.63 -13.25
CA ASP A 275 -12.46 19.12 -14.55
C ASP A 275 -12.22 20.31 -15.49
N HIS A 276 -11.06 20.29 -16.15
CA HIS A 276 -10.72 21.33 -17.11
C HIS A 276 -11.27 20.96 -18.50
N PRO A 277 -11.85 21.91 -19.24
CA PRO A 277 -12.30 21.66 -20.59
C PRO A 277 -11.11 21.27 -21.48
N ALA A 278 -11.26 20.20 -22.23
CA ALA A 278 -10.26 19.72 -23.17
C ALA A 278 -10.80 19.73 -24.60
N GLY A 279 -10.02 20.25 -25.52
CA GLY A 279 -10.33 20.26 -26.95
C GLY A 279 -9.36 19.35 -27.70
N ILE A 280 -9.90 18.54 -28.61
CA ILE A 280 -9.11 17.70 -29.52
C ILE A 280 -9.47 18.06 -30.95
N THR A 281 -8.49 18.47 -31.76
CA THR A 281 -8.65 18.70 -33.18
C THR A 281 -8.13 17.50 -33.96
N ILE A 282 -8.99 16.90 -34.76
CA ILE A 282 -8.66 15.74 -35.60
C ILE A 282 -8.75 16.18 -37.06
N GLN A 283 -7.72 15.86 -37.82
CA GLN A 283 -7.70 16.06 -39.28
C GLN A 283 -7.86 14.72 -39.99
N LEU A 284 -8.69 14.69 -41.04
CA LEU A 284 -8.94 13.52 -41.85
C LEU A 284 -8.12 13.61 -43.13
N ALA A 285 -7.13 12.71 -43.30
CA ALA A 285 -6.38 12.61 -44.52
C ALA A 285 -7.16 11.91 -45.64
N PRO A 286 -6.82 12.15 -46.93
CA PRO A 286 -7.53 11.55 -48.09
C PRO A 286 -7.55 10.03 -48.11
N ASP A 287 -6.60 9.37 -47.45
CA ASP A 287 -6.49 7.91 -47.29
C ASP A 287 -7.34 7.37 -46.15
N GLY A 288 -8.10 8.23 -45.46
CA GLY A 288 -8.90 7.89 -44.31
C GLY A 288 -8.18 7.89 -42.97
N THR A 289 -6.86 8.21 -42.95
CA THR A 289 -6.09 8.35 -41.72
C THR A 289 -6.60 9.53 -40.90
N ARG A 290 -6.76 9.34 -39.61
CA ARG A 290 -7.16 10.38 -38.65
C ARG A 290 -5.95 10.84 -37.86
N ASN A 291 -5.54 12.08 -38.08
CA ASN A 291 -4.39 12.66 -37.38
C ASN A 291 -4.91 13.56 -36.26
N VAL A 292 -4.46 13.32 -35.03
CA VAL A 292 -4.71 14.25 -33.92
C VAL A 292 -3.74 15.42 -34.11
N TYR A 293 -4.29 16.60 -34.25
CA TYR A 293 -3.56 17.78 -34.67
C TYR A 293 -3.25 18.73 -33.52
N ASP A 294 -4.18 18.89 -32.61
CA ASP A 294 -4.03 19.74 -31.45
C ASP A 294 -4.79 19.15 -30.26
N ILE A 295 -4.20 19.29 -29.09
CA ILE A 295 -4.83 19.00 -27.82
C ILE A 295 -4.69 20.26 -26.96
N SER A 296 -5.78 20.99 -26.79
CA SER A 296 -5.81 22.19 -25.98
C SER A 296 -6.58 21.94 -24.68
N SER A 297 -6.00 22.36 -23.56
CA SER A 297 -6.68 22.42 -22.28
C SER A 297 -6.64 23.86 -21.77
N GLN A 298 -7.76 24.39 -21.35
CA GLN A 298 -7.82 25.67 -20.64
C GLN A 298 -7.65 25.41 -19.16
N GLN A 299 -6.64 26.04 -18.54
CA GLN A 299 -6.44 26.05 -17.10
C GLN A 299 -7.42 27.00 -16.41
#